data_e0277a9a590a2cb62bd1c19a204b2872
#
_entry.id   e0277a9a590a2cb62bd1c19a204b2872
#
_cell.length_a   1.000
_cell.length_b   1.000
_cell.length_c   1.000
_cell.angle_alpha   90.00
_cell.angle_beta   90.00
_cell.angle_gamma   90.00
#
_symmetry.space_group_name_H-M   'P 1'
#
loop_
_entity.id
_entity.type
_entity.pdbx_description
1 polymer ?
#
loop_
_entity_poly.entity_id
_entity_poly.type
_entity_poly.pdbx_seq_one_letter_code
_entity_poly.pdbx_strand_id
1 'polypeptide(L)'
;MKTTLITTISLFISCFLFAQKDEVLLTINDEPVYVSEFKRVYEKNLDQIKEEEKDVDKNLNLFINYKLKLIDAYKLKLDTSKTYKNELSSYKNQLMTPYLHDDEFKQKMVKEAYDRTVEEVRASHILLAYPKKGKKDSIALKKKLEEIRKRILNGEAFDKVAKEVSSDPSAKINGGDLGYFSAFRMVYQFEDAAYKTKVGEVSKPFGTRFGYHILKVTDKRKSRGEVEAAHILIRNTEAKGKAKVDSIYQQLIGGANFEDVAKKYSEDKGSANYGGKLPRFGSGRMVLPFENAVMDLQKENEISKPFKTRFGWHIVKLLKKYPVKSFDEVKEDLQRKIRTSNRGNLSTQRLIKKLNKDYQPTENKSMIEKVAAKKVLTKEDSVATVYTVQNKKYALTEFLDYAKNKRYLSTEELWSKFKDQEILSYYKNNLGNIFPEYKNTLQEYKDGLLLFDLMQLKVWNKSQSESEELLAFFDKNKKNYKSEDLEKVRGEVINDYQKYLEDTWIDNLKSSNKVKINKRVLKRVKKAYKQ
;
A
#
# COMPACT_ATOMS: atom_id res chain seq x y z
N MET A 1 48.10 21.68 -41.13
CA MET A 1 46.95 20.84 -40.80
C MET A 1 46.09 21.64 -39.83
N LYS A 2 44.90 22.06 -40.29
CA LYS A 2 43.99 22.96 -39.55
C LYS A 2 43.08 22.09 -38.69
N THR A 3 43.11 22.25 -37.38
CA THR A 3 42.19 21.67 -36.43
C THR A 3 41.01 22.61 -36.27
N THR A 4 39.85 22.16 -36.71
CA THR A 4 38.57 22.89 -36.61
C THR A 4 37.93 22.61 -35.26
N LEU A 5 37.84 23.66 -34.43
CA LEU A 5 37.15 23.64 -33.14
C LEU A 5 35.66 23.80 -33.39
N ILE A 6 34.87 22.75 -33.15
CA ILE A 6 33.40 22.80 -33.19
C ILE A 6 32.90 23.22 -31.81
N THR A 7 32.51 24.48 -31.69
CA THR A 7 31.85 25.03 -30.50
C THR A 7 30.36 24.72 -30.58
N THR A 8 29.91 23.77 -29.78
CA THR A 8 28.46 23.46 -29.63
C THR A 8 27.82 24.51 -28.73
N ILE A 9 27.13 25.47 -29.33
CA ILE A 9 26.29 26.43 -28.60
C ILE A 9 25.04 25.67 -28.15
N SER A 10 24.96 25.32 -26.86
CA SER A 10 23.72 24.88 -26.20
C SER A 10 22.80 26.07 -26.04
N LEU A 11 21.80 26.14 -26.91
CA LEU A 11 20.70 27.10 -26.80
C LEU A 11 19.80 26.67 -25.62
N PHE A 12 20.01 27.26 -24.44
CA PHE A 12 19.06 27.21 -23.33
C PHE A 12 17.82 28.02 -23.76
N ILE A 13 16.83 27.34 -24.31
CA ILE A 13 15.48 27.90 -24.43
C ILE A 13 14.89 27.88 -23.01
N SER A 14 15.08 28.96 -22.28
CA SER A 14 14.31 29.29 -21.10
C SER A 14 12.87 29.54 -21.56
N CYS A 15 12.03 28.50 -21.53
CA CYS A 15 10.59 28.67 -21.54
C CYS A 15 10.21 29.48 -20.31
N PHE A 16 10.19 30.80 -20.41
CA PHE A 16 9.37 31.64 -19.55
C PHE A 16 7.93 31.25 -19.78
N LEU A 17 7.44 30.28 -19.01
CA LEU A 17 6.02 30.13 -18.74
C LEU A 17 5.60 31.42 -18.04
N PHE A 18 5.18 32.42 -18.82
CA PHE A 18 4.34 33.48 -18.30
C PHE A 18 3.11 32.77 -17.71
N ALA A 19 3.08 32.62 -16.40
CA ALA A 19 1.86 32.28 -15.68
C ALA A 19 0.88 33.39 -16.04
N GLN A 20 0.04 33.15 -17.04
CA GLN A 20 -1.01 34.09 -17.46
C GLN A 20 -1.86 34.29 -16.20
N LYS A 21 -1.80 35.51 -15.65
CA LYS A 21 -2.54 35.88 -14.44
C LYS A 21 -4.01 35.53 -14.68
N ASP A 22 -4.55 34.64 -13.87
CA ASP A 22 -5.94 34.20 -14.02
C ASP A 22 -6.88 35.40 -13.95
N GLU A 23 -7.76 35.54 -14.93
CA GLU A 23 -8.60 36.73 -15.06
C GLU A 23 -9.85 36.60 -14.20
N VAL A 24 -10.25 37.69 -13.56
CA VAL A 24 -11.50 37.75 -12.80
C VAL A 24 -12.67 37.77 -13.77
N LEU A 25 -13.45 36.68 -13.80
CA LEU A 25 -14.66 36.52 -14.63
C LEU A 25 -15.84 37.29 -14.03
N LEU A 26 -15.99 37.21 -12.72
CA LEU A 26 -17.06 37.92 -12.00
C LEU A 26 -16.63 38.15 -10.53
N THR A 27 -17.37 39.01 -9.82
CA THR A 27 -17.25 39.10 -8.35
C THR A 27 -18.59 38.81 -7.71
N ILE A 28 -18.56 38.17 -6.52
CA ILE A 28 -19.72 37.98 -5.65
C ILE A 28 -19.39 38.63 -4.30
N ASN A 29 -20.15 39.64 -3.88
CA ASN A 29 -19.87 40.41 -2.67
C ASN A 29 -18.44 40.97 -2.64
N ASP A 30 -17.98 41.45 -3.80
CA ASP A 30 -16.64 41.97 -4.06
C ASP A 30 -15.50 40.94 -4.02
N GLU A 31 -15.75 39.64 -3.67
CA GLU A 31 -14.80 38.55 -3.79
C GLU A 31 -14.65 38.07 -5.23
N PRO A 32 -13.42 37.91 -5.73
CA PRO A 32 -13.18 37.53 -7.13
C PRO A 32 -13.44 36.05 -7.39
N VAL A 33 -14.04 35.78 -8.55
CA VAL A 33 -14.20 34.44 -9.11
C VAL A 33 -13.51 34.41 -10.47
N TYR A 34 -12.60 33.46 -10.65
CA TYR A 34 -11.69 33.45 -11.77
C TYR A 34 -12.18 32.61 -12.95
N VAL A 35 -11.67 32.93 -14.14
CA VAL A 35 -11.98 32.19 -15.38
C VAL A 35 -11.64 30.72 -15.26
N SER A 36 -10.53 30.36 -14.62
CA SER A 36 -10.12 28.98 -14.44
C SER A 36 -11.13 28.16 -13.63
N GLU A 37 -11.78 28.78 -12.63
CA GLU A 37 -12.79 28.09 -11.81
C GLU A 37 -14.03 27.74 -12.64
N PHE A 38 -14.51 28.71 -13.43
CA PHE A 38 -15.64 28.50 -14.33
C PHE A 38 -15.31 27.45 -15.40
N LYS A 39 -14.18 27.60 -16.09
CA LYS A 39 -13.76 26.68 -17.14
C LYS A 39 -13.67 25.24 -16.63
N ARG A 40 -13.08 25.02 -15.47
CA ARG A 40 -12.96 23.69 -14.88
C ARG A 40 -14.33 23.02 -14.70
N VAL A 41 -15.32 23.74 -14.21
CA VAL A 41 -16.68 23.21 -14.01
C VAL A 41 -17.39 23.01 -15.37
N TYR A 42 -17.26 23.97 -16.27
CA TYR A 42 -17.88 23.94 -17.57
C TYR A 42 -17.30 22.82 -18.47
N GLU A 43 -16.00 22.71 -18.56
CA GLU A 43 -15.30 21.75 -19.43
C GLU A 43 -15.47 20.29 -18.96
N LYS A 44 -15.62 20.07 -17.66
CA LYS A 44 -15.77 18.72 -17.10
C LYS A 44 -16.96 17.94 -17.67
N ASN A 45 -18.01 18.63 -18.03
CA ASN A 45 -19.27 18.03 -18.50
C ASN A 45 -19.51 18.21 -20.00
N LEU A 46 -18.61 18.91 -20.72
CA LEU A 46 -18.82 19.24 -22.14
C LEU A 46 -19.04 18.01 -23.03
N ASP A 47 -18.35 16.90 -22.73
CA ASP A 47 -18.46 15.68 -23.52
C ASP A 47 -19.72 14.85 -23.20
N GLN A 48 -20.44 15.21 -22.13
CA GLN A 48 -21.60 14.47 -21.62
C GLN A 48 -22.93 15.18 -21.88
N ILE A 49 -22.90 16.46 -22.26
CA ILE A 49 -24.09 17.27 -22.50
C ILE A 49 -24.34 17.47 -23.99
N LYS A 50 -25.60 17.67 -24.39
CA LYS A 50 -25.99 17.93 -25.77
C LYS A 50 -25.50 19.30 -26.21
N GLU A 51 -25.28 19.49 -27.54
CA GLU A 51 -24.79 20.76 -28.11
C GLU A 51 -25.61 21.99 -27.69
N GLU A 52 -26.94 21.88 -27.64
CA GLU A 52 -27.87 22.91 -27.20
C GLU A 52 -27.73 23.28 -25.70
N GLU A 53 -27.09 22.44 -24.91
CA GLU A 53 -26.82 22.67 -23.49
C GLU A 53 -25.42 23.25 -23.22
N LYS A 54 -24.60 23.38 -24.28
CA LYS A 54 -23.23 23.93 -24.20
C LYS A 54 -23.20 25.48 -24.22
N ASP A 55 -24.35 26.13 -24.07
CA ASP A 55 -24.44 27.60 -23.99
C ASP A 55 -23.67 28.14 -22.79
N VAL A 56 -22.68 29.03 -23.05
CA VAL A 56 -21.80 29.60 -22.00
C VAL A 56 -22.58 30.48 -21.02
N ASP A 57 -23.60 31.26 -21.47
CA ASP A 57 -24.38 32.11 -20.57
C ASP A 57 -25.26 31.29 -19.64
N LYS A 58 -25.91 30.24 -20.17
CA LYS A 58 -26.71 29.31 -19.37
C LYS A 58 -25.84 28.62 -18.29
N ASN A 59 -24.69 28.13 -18.71
CA ASN A 59 -23.77 27.47 -17.78
C ASN A 59 -23.12 28.45 -16.78
N LEU A 60 -22.87 29.70 -17.19
CA LEU A 60 -22.39 30.73 -16.25
C LEU A 60 -23.45 31.05 -15.19
N ASN A 61 -24.73 31.09 -15.54
CA ASN A 61 -25.81 31.28 -14.57
C ASN A 61 -25.90 30.10 -13.58
N LEU A 62 -25.78 28.86 -14.07
CA LEU A 62 -25.72 27.68 -13.20
C LEU A 62 -24.53 27.73 -12.27
N PHE A 63 -23.36 28.15 -12.77
CA PHE A 63 -22.16 28.33 -11.97
C PHE A 63 -22.31 29.42 -10.92
N ILE A 64 -22.96 30.54 -11.23
CA ILE A 64 -23.28 31.60 -10.26
C ILE A 64 -24.20 31.06 -9.17
N ASN A 65 -25.27 30.34 -9.53
CA ASN A 65 -26.17 29.70 -8.56
C ASN A 65 -25.42 28.73 -7.63
N TYR A 66 -24.53 27.90 -8.19
CA TYR A 66 -23.65 27.01 -7.44
C TYR A 66 -22.77 27.78 -6.42
N LYS A 67 -22.12 28.86 -6.85
CA LYS A 67 -21.29 29.72 -5.97
C LYS A 67 -22.11 30.39 -4.88
N LEU A 68 -23.31 30.87 -5.18
CA LEU A 68 -24.22 31.48 -4.20
C LEU A 68 -24.67 30.45 -3.13
N LYS A 69 -24.98 29.23 -3.55
CA LYS A 69 -25.30 28.13 -2.61
C LYS A 69 -24.13 27.83 -1.67
N LEU A 70 -22.88 27.76 -2.18
CA LEU A 70 -21.70 27.57 -1.34
C LEU A 70 -21.52 28.69 -0.31
N ILE A 71 -21.75 29.95 -0.69
CA ILE A 71 -21.71 31.09 0.23
C ILE A 71 -22.73 30.90 1.37
N ASP A 72 -23.96 30.45 1.04
CA ASP A 72 -24.98 30.18 2.07
C ASP A 72 -24.58 29.02 2.98
N ALA A 73 -23.98 27.96 2.45
CA ALA A 73 -23.46 26.83 3.21
C ALA A 73 -22.40 27.26 4.24
N TYR A 74 -21.43 28.09 3.81
CA TYR A 74 -20.42 28.64 4.73
C TYR A 74 -21.03 29.61 5.74
N LYS A 75 -21.99 30.46 5.37
CA LYS A 75 -22.74 31.33 6.27
C LYS A 75 -23.45 30.55 7.37
N LEU A 76 -24.00 29.38 7.02
CA LEU A 76 -24.63 28.44 7.95
C LEU A 76 -23.63 27.57 8.71
N LYS A 77 -22.32 27.72 8.48
CA LYS A 77 -21.23 26.96 9.11
C LYS A 77 -21.34 25.43 8.94
N LEU A 78 -21.89 24.96 7.83
CA LEU A 78 -22.02 23.54 7.54
C LEU A 78 -20.65 22.84 7.46
N ASP A 79 -19.61 23.55 7.01
CA ASP A 79 -18.21 23.12 6.98
C ASP A 79 -17.61 22.79 8.38
N THR A 80 -18.29 23.23 9.45
CA THR A 80 -17.83 22.99 10.84
C THR A 80 -18.47 21.76 11.48
N SER A 81 -19.47 21.15 10.84
CA SER A 81 -20.16 19.96 11.37
C SER A 81 -19.21 18.76 11.53
N LYS A 82 -19.50 17.90 12.51
CA LYS A 82 -18.71 16.69 12.77
C LYS A 82 -18.81 15.71 11.60
N THR A 83 -19.98 15.58 11.00
CA THR A 83 -20.23 14.73 9.84
C THR A 83 -19.38 15.17 8.66
N TYR A 84 -19.49 16.43 8.24
CA TYR A 84 -18.68 17.00 7.17
C TYR A 84 -17.17 16.77 7.38
N LYS A 85 -16.65 17.07 8.59
CA LYS A 85 -15.23 16.90 8.90
C LYS A 85 -14.78 15.45 8.81
N ASN A 86 -15.59 14.51 9.27
CA ASN A 86 -15.26 13.09 9.22
C ASN A 86 -15.27 12.55 7.78
N GLU A 87 -16.28 12.88 6.99
CA GLU A 87 -16.39 12.46 5.59
C GLU A 87 -15.27 13.06 4.75
N LEU A 88 -15.01 14.35 4.91
CA LEU A 88 -13.90 15.02 4.23
C LEU A 88 -12.55 14.40 4.59
N SER A 89 -12.32 14.08 5.87
CA SER A 89 -11.09 13.42 6.33
C SER A 89 -10.93 12.03 5.70
N SER A 90 -12.01 11.25 5.65
CA SER A 90 -12.02 9.93 5.03
C SER A 90 -11.68 10.02 3.53
N TYR A 91 -12.36 10.90 2.82
CA TYR A 91 -12.11 11.11 1.39
C TYR A 91 -10.71 11.63 1.09
N LYS A 92 -10.24 12.61 1.89
CA LYS A 92 -8.87 13.13 1.78
C LYS A 92 -7.83 12.01 1.90
N ASN A 93 -8.03 11.07 2.84
CA ASN A 93 -7.14 9.93 3.01
C ASN A 93 -7.17 8.98 1.80
N GLN A 94 -8.34 8.75 1.22
CA GLN A 94 -8.47 7.93 0.00
C GLN A 94 -7.80 8.63 -1.20
N LEU A 95 -8.08 9.91 -1.40
CA LEU A 95 -7.53 10.71 -2.50
C LEU A 95 -6.00 10.84 -2.45
N MET A 96 -5.42 10.86 -1.24
CA MET A 96 -3.96 10.91 -1.06
C MET A 96 -3.25 9.60 -1.44
N THR A 97 -3.95 8.47 -1.43
CA THR A 97 -3.33 7.14 -1.57
C THR A 97 -2.43 6.99 -2.81
N PRO A 98 -2.83 7.39 -4.03
CA PRO A 98 -1.96 7.30 -5.21
C PRO A 98 -0.66 8.09 -5.05
N TYR A 99 -0.70 9.25 -4.42
CA TYR A 99 0.46 10.14 -4.24
C TYR A 99 1.45 9.66 -3.17
N LEU A 100 1.04 8.73 -2.31
CA LEU A 100 1.89 8.15 -1.25
C LEU A 100 2.62 6.89 -1.68
N HIS A 101 2.42 6.47 -2.92
CA HIS A 101 2.99 5.26 -3.46
C HIS A 101 3.62 5.51 -4.83
N ASP A 102 4.72 4.85 -5.08
CA ASP A 102 5.34 4.74 -6.39
C ASP A 102 4.73 3.53 -7.11
N ASP A 103 3.78 3.77 -8.00
CA ASP A 103 3.06 2.68 -8.68
C ASP A 103 3.96 1.92 -9.65
N GLU A 104 4.93 2.57 -10.29
CA GLU A 104 5.94 1.90 -11.10
C GLU A 104 6.76 0.93 -10.24
N PHE A 105 7.17 1.38 -9.06
CA PHE A 105 7.88 0.53 -8.11
C PHE A 105 7.02 -0.63 -7.60
N LYS A 106 5.73 -0.39 -7.32
CA LYS A 106 4.81 -1.47 -6.94
C LYS A 106 4.70 -2.53 -8.04
N GLN A 107 4.56 -2.10 -9.29
CA GLN A 107 4.49 -3.03 -10.42
C GLN A 107 5.78 -3.84 -10.58
N LYS A 108 6.95 -3.18 -10.43
CA LYS A 108 8.24 -3.87 -10.39
C LYS A 108 8.32 -4.89 -9.25
N MET A 109 7.80 -4.57 -8.07
CA MET A 109 7.76 -5.50 -6.94
C MET A 109 6.84 -6.70 -7.20
N VAL A 110 5.71 -6.49 -7.86
CA VAL A 110 4.80 -7.59 -8.23
C VAL A 110 5.47 -8.51 -9.25
N LYS A 111 6.12 -7.94 -10.25
CA LYS A 111 6.90 -8.71 -11.24
C LYS A 111 8.05 -9.47 -10.59
N GLU A 112 8.83 -8.80 -9.74
CA GLU A 112 9.91 -9.43 -8.97
C GLU A 112 9.41 -10.59 -8.10
N ALA A 113 8.27 -10.40 -7.42
CA ALA A 113 7.67 -11.45 -6.61
C ALA A 113 7.24 -12.65 -7.46
N TYR A 114 6.72 -12.41 -8.65
CA TYR A 114 6.41 -13.47 -9.62
C TYR A 114 7.67 -14.21 -10.06
N ASP A 115 8.68 -13.49 -10.52
CA ASP A 115 9.93 -14.07 -10.99
C ASP A 115 10.57 -14.96 -9.90
N ARG A 116 10.49 -14.51 -8.62
CA ARG A 116 10.91 -15.29 -7.46
C ARG A 116 9.94 -16.41 -7.06
N THR A 117 8.75 -16.47 -7.62
CA THR A 117 7.81 -17.58 -7.43
C THR A 117 8.07 -18.69 -8.44
N VAL A 118 8.52 -18.34 -9.63
CA VAL A 118 8.85 -19.31 -10.70
C VAL A 118 10.27 -19.86 -10.60
N GLU A 119 11.13 -19.25 -9.78
CA GLU A 119 12.49 -19.72 -9.48
C GLU A 119 12.63 -20.02 -7.99
N GLU A 120 13.27 -21.11 -7.62
CA GLU A 120 13.60 -21.49 -6.26
C GLU A 120 15.10 -21.36 -6.02
N VAL A 121 15.47 -20.82 -4.84
CA VAL A 121 16.87 -20.66 -4.41
C VAL A 121 17.12 -21.56 -3.22
N ARG A 122 18.22 -22.32 -3.25
CA ARG A 122 18.75 -23.04 -2.09
C ARG A 122 19.90 -22.25 -1.49
N ALA A 123 19.82 -22.01 -0.18
CA ALA A 123 20.88 -21.26 0.51
C ALA A 123 21.14 -21.82 1.90
N SER A 124 22.41 -21.70 2.32
CA SER A 124 22.79 -21.84 3.72
C SER A 124 23.04 -20.47 4.33
N HIS A 125 22.77 -20.28 5.64
CA HIS A 125 22.97 -19.01 6.30
C HIS A 125 23.68 -19.10 7.64
N ILE A 126 24.26 -17.96 8.05
CA ILE A 126 24.79 -17.71 9.39
C ILE A 126 24.08 -16.47 9.92
N LEU A 127 23.48 -16.58 11.10
CA LEU A 127 22.82 -15.48 11.81
C LEU A 127 23.64 -15.10 13.04
N LEU A 128 23.91 -13.82 13.21
CA LEU A 128 24.25 -13.22 14.50
C LEU A 128 23.04 -12.45 15.01
N ALA A 129 22.32 -13.01 15.97
CA ALA A 129 21.07 -12.44 16.46
C ALA A 129 21.30 -11.16 17.27
N TYR A 130 20.32 -10.25 17.24
CA TYR A 130 20.31 -9.16 18.19
C TYR A 130 20.16 -9.67 19.63
N PRO A 131 20.78 -9.02 20.60
CA PRO A 131 20.60 -9.39 22.00
C PRO A 131 19.14 -9.21 22.43
N LYS A 132 18.63 -10.13 23.23
CA LYS A 132 17.26 -10.06 23.76
C LYS A 132 17.05 -8.85 24.69
N LYS A 133 18.10 -8.39 25.36
CA LYS A 133 18.11 -7.21 26.24
C LYS A 133 19.37 -6.39 25.93
N GLY A 134 19.27 -5.06 26.06
CA GLY A 134 20.37 -4.14 25.82
C GLY A 134 20.38 -3.50 24.44
N LYS A 135 21.43 -2.73 24.15
CA LYS A 135 21.58 -1.96 22.91
C LYS A 135 21.87 -2.90 21.73
N LYS A 136 21.15 -2.72 20.63
CA LYS A 136 21.40 -3.44 19.37
C LYS A 136 22.61 -2.80 18.70
N ASP A 137 23.78 -3.37 18.87
CA ASP A 137 24.98 -2.92 18.18
C ASP A 137 25.08 -3.54 16.78
N SER A 138 24.44 -2.89 15.85
CA SER A 138 24.43 -3.30 14.44
C SER A 138 25.80 -3.21 13.79
N ILE A 139 26.66 -2.28 14.24
CA ILE A 139 27.99 -2.05 13.67
C ILE A 139 28.92 -3.20 14.08
N ALA A 140 28.92 -3.55 15.37
CA ALA A 140 29.73 -4.66 15.87
C ALA A 140 29.34 -6.00 15.26
N LEU A 141 28.02 -6.29 15.14
CA LEU A 141 27.52 -7.50 14.50
C LEU A 141 27.92 -7.57 13.02
N LYS A 142 27.79 -6.46 12.29
CA LYS A 142 28.20 -6.40 10.89
C LYS A 142 29.71 -6.65 10.73
N LYS A 143 30.55 -6.00 11.55
CA LYS A 143 32.00 -6.18 11.53
C LYS A 143 32.38 -7.65 11.82
N LYS A 144 31.79 -8.25 12.85
CA LYS A 144 32.00 -9.68 13.17
C LYS A 144 31.61 -10.60 12.02
N LEU A 145 30.50 -10.33 11.33
CA LEU A 145 30.11 -11.12 10.15
C LEU A 145 31.04 -10.93 8.95
N GLU A 146 31.62 -9.76 8.77
CA GLU A 146 32.65 -9.55 7.73
C GLU A 146 33.91 -10.41 8.02
N GLU A 147 34.32 -10.55 9.27
CA GLU A 147 35.41 -11.43 9.69
C GLU A 147 35.08 -12.90 9.43
N ILE A 148 33.89 -13.33 9.81
CA ILE A 148 33.39 -14.69 9.54
C ILE A 148 33.33 -14.96 8.03
N ARG A 149 32.85 -13.99 7.26
CA ARG A 149 32.81 -14.08 5.80
C ARG A 149 34.19 -14.26 5.19
N LYS A 150 35.19 -13.55 5.70
CA LYS A 150 36.60 -13.70 5.24
C LYS A 150 37.13 -15.12 5.51
N ARG A 151 36.84 -15.73 6.67
CA ARG A 151 37.20 -17.13 6.95
C ARG A 151 36.66 -18.07 5.86
N ILE A 152 35.37 -17.91 5.50
CA ILE A 152 34.72 -18.74 4.48
C ILE A 152 35.33 -18.51 3.09
N LEU A 153 35.62 -17.25 2.72
CA LEU A 153 36.23 -16.92 1.45
C LEU A 153 37.68 -17.43 1.34
N ASN A 154 38.36 -17.60 2.47
CA ASN A 154 39.70 -18.19 2.56
C ASN A 154 39.70 -19.74 2.60
N GLY A 155 38.52 -20.37 2.39
CA GLY A 155 38.41 -21.80 2.19
C GLY A 155 37.83 -22.61 3.36
N GLU A 156 37.46 -21.98 4.49
CA GLU A 156 36.75 -22.71 5.53
C GLU A 156 35.35 -23.15 5.05
N ALA A 157 34.98 -24.38 5.35
CA ALA A 157 33.67 -24.92 4.97
C ALA A 157 32.53 -24.16 5.64
N PHE A 158 31.58 -23.67 4.87
CA PHE A 158 30.44 -22.84 5.35
C PHE A 158 29.67 -23.53 6.48
N ASP A 159 29.37 -24.82 6.32
CA ASP A 159 28.62 -25.62 7.29
C ASP A 159 29.34 -25.75 8.63
N LYS A 160 30.68 -25.91 8.61
CA LYS A 160 31.52 -25.94 9.84
C LYS A 160 31.39 -24.59 10.57
N VAL A 161 31.62 -23.50 9.87
CA VAL A 161 31.52 -22.14 10.44
C VAL A 161 30.11 -21.86 10.94
N ALA A 162 29.08 -22.28 10.21
CA ALA A 162 27.68 -22.10 10.63
C ALA A 162 27.38 -22.85 11.92
N LYS A 163 27.85 -24.10 12.06
CA LYS A 163 27.71 -24.89 13.30
C LYS A 163 28.43 -24.25 14.49
N GLU A 164 29.57 -23.59 14.26
CA GLU A 164 30.38 -22.94 15.28
C GLU A 164 29.73 -21.63 15.78
N VAL A 165 29.36 -20.72 14.86
CA VAL A 165 29.10 -19.32 15.22
C VAL A 165 27.65 -18.87 15.07
N SER A 166 26.81 -19.64 14.37
CA SER A 166 25.42 -19.17 14.07
C SER A 166 24.56 -19.15 15.33
N SER A 167 23.83 -18.07 15.51
CA SER A 167 22.79 -17.96 16.55
C SER A 167 21.50 -18.70 16.17
N ASP A 168 21.37 -19.22 14.94
CA ASP A 168 20.25 -20.06 14.55
C ASP A 168 20.46 -21.50 15.13
N PRO A 169 19.57 -21.96 16.01
CA PRO A 169 19.73 -23.30 16.62
C PRO A 169 19.76 -24.44 15.60
N SER A 170 19.07 -24.27 14.44
CA SER A 170 19.03 -25.30 13.39
C SER A 170 20.41 -25.50 12.73
N ALA A 171 21.26 -24.49 12.73
CA ALA A 171 22.59 -24.54 12.12
C ALA A 171 23.49 -25.60 12.77
N LYS A 172 23.30 -25.94 14.07
CA LYS A 172 24.00 -27.03 14.76
C LYS A 172 23.79 -28.37 14.07
N ILE A 173 22.62 -28.58 13.50
CA ILE A 173 22.20 -29.85 12.89
C ILE A 173 22.46 -29.82 11.37
N ASN A 174 22.00 -28.78 10.71
CA ASN A 174 21.96 -28.72 9.23
C ASN A 174 23.11 -27.89 8.62
N GLY A 175 24.03 -27.33 9.39
CA GLY A 175 25.10 -26.49 8.88
C GLY A 175 24.60 -25.16 8.27
N GLY A 176 23.39 -24.73 8.68
CA GLY A 176 22.73 -23.54 8.16
C GLY A 176 21.94 -23.72 6.86
N ASP A 177 21.88 -24.94 6.31
CA ASP A 177 21.14 -25.23 5.07
C ASP A 177 19.62 -25.07 5.30
N LEU A 178 19.00 -24.16 4.56
CA LEU A 178 17.57 -23.86 4.62
C LEU A 178 16.74 -24.64 3.58
N GLY A 179 17.41 -25.42 2.72
CA GLY A 179 16.76 -26.03 1.56
C GLY A 179 16.35 -25.00 0.51
N TYR A 180 15.49 -25.42 -0.41
CA TYR A 180 14.93 -24.52 -1.43
C TYR A 180 13.79 -23.70 -0.87
N PHE A 181 13.72 -22.45 -1.30
CA PHE A 181 12.61 -21.54 -1.01
C PHE A 181 12.36 -20.58 -2.16
N SER A 182 11.13 -20.06 -2.23
CA SER A 182 10.69 -19.09 -3.23
C SER A 182 10.19 -17.80 -2.52
N ALA A 183 9.56 -16.91 -3.28
CA ALA A 183 8.98 -15.66 -2.78
C ALA A 183 8.09 -15.86 -1.54
N PHE A 184 8.10 -14.91 -0.62
CA PHE A 184 7.31 -14.85 0.62
C PHE A 184 7.59 -15.96 1.66
N ARG A 185 8.61 -16.78 1.45
CA ARG A 185 9.01 -17.82 2.43
C ARG A 185 9.92 -17.26 3.51
N MET A 186 10.73 -16.28 3.17
CA MET A 186 11.66 -15.59 4.06
C MET A 186 11.25 -14.11 4.20
N VAL A 187 11.78 -13.41 5.20
CA VAL A 187 11.65 -11.95 5.25
C VAL A 187 12.30 -11.34 4.03
N TYR A 188 11.72 -10.26 3.49
CA TYR A 188 12.12 -9.71 2.19
C TYR A 188 13.61 -9.43 2.08
N GLN A 189 14.25 -8.88 3.12
CA GLN A 189 15.68 -8.58 3.11
C GLN A 189 16.54 -9.84 2.92
N PHE A 190 16.12 -10.97 3.52
CA PHE A 190 16.81 -12.25 3.36
C PHE A 190 16.59 -12.82 1.97
N GLU A 191 15.35 -12.81 1.52
CA GLU A 191 14.97 -13.23 0.17
C GLU A 191 15.71 -12.42 -0.90
N ASP A 192 15.74 -11.10 -0.78
CA ASP A 192 16.43 -10.19 -1.71
C ASP A 192 17.93 -10.49 -1.79
N ALA A 193 18.57 -10.71 -0.64
CA ALA A 193 19.98 -11.11 -0.59
C ALA A 193 20.22 -12.46 -1.28
N ALA A 194 19.32 -13.44 -1.09
CA ALA A 194 19.47 -14.77 -1.70
C ALA A 194 19.33 -14.73 -3.22
N TYR A 195 18.33 -14.02 -3.74
CA TYR A 195 18.13 -13.93 -5.20
C TYR A 195 19.21 -13.10 -5.90
N LYS A 196 19.80 -12.10 -5.23
CA LYS A 196 20.89 -11.26 -5.77
C LYS A 196 22.26 -11.92 -5.71
N THR A 197 22.45 -12.92 -4.86
CA THR A 197 23.71 -13.65 -4.73
C THR A 197 23.77 -14.75 -5.79
N LYS A 198 24.91 -14.89 -6.48
CA LYS A 198 25.12 -15.96 -7.47
C LYS A 198 25.34 -17.31 -6.81
N VAL A 199 25.03 -18.36 -7.54
CA VAL A 199 25.31 -19.73 -7.09
C VAL A 199 26.82 -19.89 -6.80
N GLY A 200 27.14 -20.46 -5.66
CA GLY A 200 28.51 -20.64 -5.17
C GLY A 200 29.04 -19.47 -4.34
N GLU A 201 28.47 -18.26 -4.46
CA GLU A 201 28.94 -17.06 -3.77
C GLU A 201 28.37 -16.92 -2.35
N VAL A 202 29.12 -16.16 -1.52
CA VAL A 202 28.72 -15.75 -0.17
C VAL A 202 28.33 -14.28 -0.19
N SER A 203 27.12 -13.95 0.27
CA SER A 203 26.61 -12.59 0.32
C SER A 203 27.47 -11.67 1.20
N LYS A 204 27.37 -10.36 1.00
CA LYS A 204 27.79 -9.38 2.02
C LYS A 204 26.86 -9.47 3.23
N PRO A 205 27.29 -9.07 4.45
CA PRO A 205 26.42 -8.98 5.61
C PRO A 205 25.23 -8.07 5.36
N PHE A 206 24.03 -8.53 5.72
CA PHE A 206 22.78 -7.77 5.62
C PHE A 206 21.94 -7.95 6.89
N GLY A 207 21.14 -6.94 7.20
CA GLY A 207 20.31 -6.93 8.40
C GLY A 207 18.87 -7.37 8.13
N THR A 208 18.28 -8.05 9.11
CA THR A 208 16.85 -8.32 9.22
C THR A 208 16.37 -7.95 10.63
N ARG A 209 15.09 -8.13 10.91
CA ARG A 209 14.55 -7.94 12.28
C ARG A 209 15.15 -8.90 13.32
N PHE A 210 15.78 -9.98 12.90
CA PHE A 210 16.35 -11.01 13.79
C PHE A 210 17.81 -10.74 14.16
N GLY A 211 18.54 -10.02 13.33
CA GLY A 211 19.97 -9.77 13.45
C GLY A 211 20.62 -9.52 12.11
N TYR A 212 21.93 -9.76 12.07
CA TYR A 212 22.70 -9.72 10.83
C TYR A 212 22.97 -11.11 10.30
N HIS A 213 22.96 -11.24 8.99
CA HIS A 213 23.12 -12.49 8.25
C HIS A 213 24.22 -12.39 7.20
N ILE A 214 24.86 -13.50 6.90
CA ILE A 214 25.46 -13.83 5.61
C ILE A 214 24.81 -15.13 5.12
N LEU A 215 24.71 -15.29 3.80
CA LEU A 215 24.23 -16.52 3.18
C LEU A 215 25.15 -16.96 2.04
N LYS A 216 25.17 -18.26 1.77
CA LYS A 216 25.77 -18.85 0.58
C LYS A 216 24.67 -19.47 -0.24
N VAL A 217 24.54 -19.04 -1.50
CA VAL A 217 23.62 -19.68 -2.45
C VAL A 217 24.29 -20.93 -3.00
N THR A 218 23.66 -22.08 -2.82
CA THR A 218 24.20 -23.35 -3.24
C THR A 218 23.61 -23.86 -4.56
N ASP A 219 22.36 -23.45 -4.87
CA ASP A 219 21.70 -23.85 -6.11
C ASP A 219 20.52 -22.90 -6.42
N LYS A 220 20.10 -22.88 -7.71
CA LYS A 220 18.87 -22.28 -8.21
C LYS A 220 18.21 -23.21 -9.21
N ARG A 221 16.89 -23.32 -9.16
CA ARG A 221 16.12 -24.17 -10.07
C ARG A 221 14.76 -23.54 -10.40
N LYS A 222 14.12 -24.00 -11.47
CA LYS A 222 12.72 -23.69 -11.72
C LYS A 222 11.84 -24.25 -10.60
N SER A 223 10.84 -23.51 -10.21
CA SER A 223 9.90 -23.96 -9.18
C SER A 223 9.14 -25.21 -9.65
N ARG A 224 9.04 -26.17 -8.76
CA ARG A 224 8.31 -27.43 -8.98
C ARG A 224 6.81 -27.29 -8.74
N GLY A 225 6.34 -26.08 -8.37
CA GLY A 225 4.96 -25.80 -8.01
C GLY A 225 4.59 -26.32 -6.63
N GLU A 226 3.33 -26.69 -6.45
CA GLU A 226 2.81 -27.22 -5.19
C GLU A 226 2.14 -28.59 -5.43
N VAL A 227 2.01 -29.35 -4.33
CA VAL A 227 1.39 -30.68 -4.37
C VAL A 227 0.43 -30.86 -3.20
N GLU A 228 -0.57 -31.68 -3.45
CA GLU A 228 -1.33 -32.38 -2.41
C GLU A 228 -0.87 -33.82 -2.35
N ALA A 229 -0.59 -34.31 -1.15
CA ALA A 229 -0.09 -35.65 -0.94
C ALA A 229 -0.69 -36.27 0.34
N ALA A 230 -0.65 -37.58 0.40
CA ALA A 230 -0.87 -38.32 1.63
C ALA A 230 0.39 -39.06 2.04
N HIS A 231 0.60 -39.31 3.31
CA HIS A 231 1.77 -40.06 3.77
C HIS A 231 1.46 -41.07 4.88
N ILE A 232 2.35 -42.05 5.01
CA ILE A 232 2.44 -42.98 6.12
C ILE A 232 3.79 -42.79 6.76
N LEU A 233 3.83 -42.59 8.09
CA LEU A 233 5.06 -42.44 8.89
C LEU A 233 5.23 -43.63 9.84
N ILE A 234 6.41 -44.21 9.84
CA ILE A 234 6.88 -45.16 10.86
C ILE A 234 8.10 -44.53 11.54
N ARG A 235 7.97 -44.18 12.82
CA ARG A 235 8.99 -43.40 13.57
C ARG A 235 10.26 -44.18 13.88
N ASN A 236 10.14 -45.50 14.04
CA ASN A 236 11.33 -46.34 14.29
C ASN A 236 12.26 -46.30 13.07
N THR A 237 13.49 -45.82 13.27
CA THR A 237 14.48 -45.60 12.21
C THR A 237 15.43 -46.81 12.01
N GLU A 238 15.30 -47.84 12.82
CA GLU A 238 16.13 -49.05 12.83
C GLU A 238 15.59 -50.14 11.88
N ALA A 239 16.24 -51.30 11.85
CA ALA A 239 15.89 -52.43 10.99
C ALA A 239 14.43 -52.88 11.16
N LYS A 240 13.88 -52.86 12.39
CA LYS A 240 12.48 -53.21 12.66
C LYS A 240 11.50 -52.24 12.02
N GLY A 241 11.82 -50.93 12.03
CA GLY A 241 11.02 -49.92 11.36
C GLY A 241 11.09 -50.05 9.84
N LYS A 242 12.27 -50.39 9.29
CA LYS A 242 12.43 -50.67 7.86
C LYS A 242 11.59 -51.88 7.43
N ALA A 243 11.66 -52.99 8.16
CA ALA A 243 10.84 -54.17 7.86
C ALA A 243 9.33 -53.86 7.91
N LYS A 244 8.88 -53.05 8.88
CA LYS A 244 7.48 -52.63 9.00
C LYS A 244 7.03 -51.81 7.82
N VAL A 245 7.81 -50.80 7.42
CA VAL A 245 7.43 -49.93 6.29
C VAL A 245 7.45 -50.67 4.95
N ASP A 246 8.38 -51.61 4.77
CA ASP A 246 8.45 -52.46 3.59
C ASP A 246 7.22 -53.39 3.48
N SER A 247 6.79 -54.01 4.61
CA SER A 247 5.56 -54.81 4.66
C SER A 247 4.32 -53.97 4.30
N ILE A 248 4.25 -52.72 4.80
CA ILE A 248 3.17 -51.80 4.46
C ILE A 248 3.22 -51.46 2.96
N TYR A 249 4.40 -51.24 2.43
CA TYR A 249 4.59 -50.97 1.00
C TYR A 249 4.11 -52.13 0.13
N GLN A 250 4.43 -53.40 0.51
CA GLN A 250 3.94 -54.58 -0.21
C GLN A 250 2.41 -54.68 -0.19
N GLN A 251 1.74 -54.34 0.92
CA GLN A 251 0.27 -54.28 0.97
C GLN A 251 -0.29 -53.23 -0.02
N LEU A 252 0.35 -52.06 -0.10
CA LEU A 252 -0.10 -50.98 -0.96
C LEU A 252 0.06 -51.31 -2.45
N ILE A 253 1.19 -51.87 -2.86
CA ILE A 253 1.40 -52.31 -4.25
C ILE A 253 0.54 -53.53 -4.63
N GLY A 254 0.12 -54.32 -3.60
CA GLY A 254 -0.85 -55.39 -3.75
C GLY A 254 -2.31 -54.90 -3.84
N GLY A 255 -2.57 -53.59 -3.89
CA GLY A 255 -3.88 -53.00 -4.09
C GLY A 255 -4.64 -52.57 -2.84
N ALA A 256 -4.03 -52.62 -1.65
CA ALA A 256 -4.65 -52.14 -0.43
C ALA A 256 -4.93 -50.61 -0.53
N ASN A 257 -6.07 -50.20 0.06
CA ASN A 257 -6.45 -48.77 0.04
C ASN A 257 -5.48 -47.95 0.91
N PHE A 258 -4.85 -46.91 0.34
CA PHE A 258 -3.85 -46.10 1.02
C PHE A 258 -4.39 -45.38 2.27
N GLU A 259 -5.63 -44.88 2.22
CA GLU A 259 -6.23 -44.16 3.34
C GLU A 259 -6.47 -45.08 4.54
N ASP A 260 -6.94 -46.31 4.30
CA ASP A 260 -7.18 -47.31 5.35
C ASP A 260 -5.88 -47.79 5.95
N VAL A 261 -4.86 -48.02 5.11
CA VAL A 261 -3.51 -48.40 5.57
C VAL A 261 -2.88 -47.25 6.37
N ALA A 262 -3.05 -46.00 5.97
CA ALA A 262 -2.57 -44.85 6.71
C ALA A 262 -3.25 -44.72 8.07
N LYS A 263 -4.56 -44.88 8.16
CA LYS A 263 -5.32 -44.89 9.43
C LYS A 263 -4.84 -45.98 10.36
N LYS A 264 -4.55 -47.15 9.81
CA LYS A 264 -4.16 -48.33 10.60
C LYS A 264 -2.72 -48.30 11.09
N TYR A 265 -1.79 -47.84 10.26
CA TYR A 265 -0.36 -48.03 10.53
C TYR A 265 0.45 -46.74 10.69
N SER A 266 -0.05 -45.59 10.25
CA SER A 266 0.70 -44.35 10.32
C SER A 266 0.84 -43.88 11.77
N GLU A 267 2.06 -43.54 12.14
CA GLU A 267 2.42 -42.99 13.45
C GLU A 267 2.40 -41.44 13.47
N ASP A 268 2.03 -40.82 12.36
CA ASP A 268 1.67 -39.40 12.31
C ASP A 268 0.20 -39.20 12.65
N LYS A 269 -0.08 -39.00 13.95
CA LYS A 269 -1.45 -38.83 14.45
C LYS A 269 -2.18 -37.62 13.87
N GLY A 270 -1.42 -36.63 13.40
CA GLY A 270 -2.01 -35.42 12.80
C GLY A 270 -2.73 -35.66 11.47
N SER A 271 -2.19 -36.60 10.65
CA SER A 271 -2.74 -36.92 9.33
C SER A 271 -3.37 -38.32 9.24
N ALA A 272 -2.98 -39.27 10.09
CA ALA A 272 -3.44 -40.66 9.99
C ALA A 272 -4.96 -40.80 9.94
N ASN A 273 -5.69 -40.11 10.83
CA ASN A 273 -7.15 -40.16 10.90
C ASN A 273 -7.84 -39.62 9.64
N TYR A 274 -7.12 -38.81 8.86
CA TYR A 274 -7.55 -38.25 7.57
C TYR A 274 -6.96 -39.02 6.39
N GLY A 275 -6.60 -40.30 6.59
CA GLY A 275 -6.01 -41.13 5.52
C GLY A 275 -4.60 -40.70 5.11
N GLY A 276 -3.84 -40.05 6.02
CA GLY A 276 -2.51 -39.55 5.76
C GLY A 276 -2.44 -38.23 4.96
N LYS A 277 -3.59 -37.60 4.65
CA LYS A 277 -3.64 -36.36 3.84
C LYS A 277 -2.94 -35.20 4.53
N LEU A 278 -2.11 -34.50 3.78
CA LEU A 278 -1.37 -33.32 4.20
C LEU A 278 -1.97 -32.07 3.57
N PRO A 279 -1.89 -30.91 4.24
CA PRO A 279 -2.18 -29.62 3.60
C PRO A 279 -1.31 -29.45 2.36
N ARG A 280 -1.85 -28.77 1.33
CA ARG A 280 -1.11 -28.42 0.11
C ARG A 280 0.20 -27.69 0.44
N PHE A 281 1.29 -28.12 -0.17
CA PHE A 281 2.61 -27.56 0.09
C PHE A 281 3.48 -27.50 -1.16
N GLY A 282 4.44 -26.57 -1.16
CA GLY A 282 5.52 -26.44 -2.14
C GLY A 282 6.87 -26.48 -1.45
N SER A 283 7.91 -26.13 -2.16
CA SER A 283 9.30 -26.17 -1.70
C SER A 283 9.52 -25.41 -0.41
N GLY A 284 10.34 -25.97 0.49
CA GLY A 284 10.69 -25.42 1.80
C GLY A 284 9.62 -25.58 2.89
N ARG A 285 8.57 -26.36 2.66
CA ARG A 285 7.56 -26.69 3.68
C ARG A 285 7.85 -28.01 4.39
N MET A 286 8.45 -28.96 3.69
CA MET A 286 8.80 -30.26 4.21
C MET A 286 10.32 -30.43 4.25
N VAL A 287 10.81 -31.44 4.97
CA VAL A 287 12.24 -31.77 4.89
C VAL A 287 12.59 -32.26 3.49
N LEU A 288 13.75 -31.89 3.00
CA LEU A 288 14.16 -32.09 1.59
C LEU A 288 13.96 -33.53 1.07
N PRO A 289 14.33 -34.61 1.81
CA PRO A 289 14.08 -35.97 1.34
C PRO A 289 12.58 -36.29 1.14
N PHE A 290 11.72 -35.75 2.00
CA PHE A 290 10.26 -35.91 1.86
C PHE A 290 9.72 -35.14 0.66
N GLU A 291 10.15 -33.88 0.53
CA GLU A 291 9.76 -33.02 -0.58
C GLU A 291 10.15 -33.62 -1.93
N ASN A 292 11.39 -34.09 -2.05
CA ASN A 292 11.86 -34.73 -3.28
C ASN A 292 11.04 -35.99 -3.59
N ALA A 293 10.82 -36.86 -2.62
CA ALA A 293 10.07 -38.09 -2.84
C ALA A 293 8.65 -37.84 -3.37
N VAL A 294 7.96 -36.79 -2.90
CA VAL A 294 6.62 -36.44 -3.40
C VAL A 294 6.69 -35.77 -4.78
N MET A 295 7.60 -34.81 -4.93
CA MET A 295 7.70 -34.02 -6.17
C MET A 295 8.21 -34.84 -7.37
N ASP A 296 8.93 -35.93 -7.12
CA ASP A 296 9.45 -36.84 -8.15
C ASP A 296 8.39 -37.79 -8.71
N LEU A 297 7.29 -38.04 -7.97
CA LEU A 297 6.15 -38.79 -8.49
C LEU A 297 5.52 -38.05 -9.68
N GLN A 298 5.14 -38.77 -10.74
CA GLN A 298 4.67 -38.16 -11.98
C GLN A 298 3.15 -38.23 -12.15
N LYS A 299 2.51 -39.27 -11.62
CA LYS A 299 1.08 -39.55 -11.86
C LYS A 299 0.30 -39.39 -10.56
N GLU A 300 -0.92 -38.85 -10.66
CA GLU A 300 -1.86 -38.87 -9.54
C GLU A 300 -2.11 -40.32 -9.09
N ASN A 301 -2.18 -40.50 -7.78
CA ASN A 301 -2.25 -41.81 -7.09
C ASN A 301 -0.96 -42.65 -7.12
N GLU A 302 0.12 -42.17 -7.70
CA GLU A 302 1.42 -42.85 -7.64
C GLU A 302 1.94 -42.85 -6.20
N ILE A 303 2.56 -43.96 -5.79
CA ILE A 303 3.06 -44.20 -4.45
C ILE A 303 4.58 -44.32 -4.50
N SER A 304 5.29 -43.63 -3.60
CA SER A 304 6.75 -43.72 -3.51
C SER A 304 7.19 -45.08 -2.93
N LYS A 305 8.42 -45.48 -3.29
CA LYS A 305 9.13 -46.48 -2.46
C LYS A 305 9.33 -45.94 -1.04
N PRO A 306 9.48 -46.81 -0.03
CA PRO A 306 9.86 -46.38 1.33
C PRO A 306 11.16 -45.59 1.32
N PHE A 307 11.17 -44.44 2.00
CA PHE A 307 12.35 -43.59 2.14
C PHE A 307 12.48 -43.08 3.59
N LYS A 308 13.70 -42.69 3.97
CA LYS A 308 14.02 -42.29 5.33
C LYS A 308 14.18 -40.76 5.46
N THR A 309 13.64 -40.20 6.54
CA THR A 309 13.96 -38.84 7.00
C THR A 309 14.42 -38.87 8.45
N ARG A 310 14.74 -37.70 9.01
CA ARG A 310 15.04 -37.60 10.47
C ARG A 310 13.83 -37.94 11.37
N PHE A 311 12.63 -38.01 10.83
CA PHE A 311 11.41 -38.33 11.59
C PHE A 311 11.03 -39.80 11.55
N GLY A 312 11.61 -40.56 10.63
CA GLY A 312 11.29 -41.97 10.45
C GLY A 312 11.31 -42.41 8.98
N TRP A 313 10.67 -43.53 8.72
CA TRP A 313 10.41 -44.08 7.39
C TRP A 313 9.07 -43.59 6.88
N HIS A 314 9.02 -43.21 5.61
CA HIS A 314 7.84 -42.69 4.96
C HIS A 314 7.49 -43.45 3.69
N ILE A 315 6.20 -43.54 3.42
CA ILE A 315 5.63 -43.80 2.09
C ILE A 315 4.73 -42.61 1.78
N VAL A 316 4.82 -42.04 0.58
CA VAL A 316 3.97 -40.93 0.15
C VAL A 316 3.15 -41.34 -1.07
N LYS A 317 1.93 -40.82 -1.17
CA LYS A 317 1.05 -40.92 -2.32
C LYS A 317 0.80 -39.51 -2.87
N LEU A 318 1.04 -39.30 -4.15
CA LEU A 318 0.69 -38.06 -4.83
C LEU A 318 -0.81 -38.01 -5.05
N LEU A 319 -1.48 -36.99 -4.54
CA LEU A 319 -2.92 -36.75 -4.78
C LEU A 319 -3.13 -35.83 -5.96
N LYS A 320 -2.39 -34.70 -6.00
CA LYS A 320 -2.50 -33.72 -7.10
C LYS A 320 -1.25 -32.87 -7.21
N LYS A 321 -0.87 -32.52 -8.46
CA LYS A 321 0.16 -31.51 -8.75
C LYS A 321 -0.48 -30.19 -9.20
N TYR A 322 0.08 -29.09 -8.72
CA TYR A 322 -0.31 -27.74 -9.09
C TYR A 322 0.90 -27.05 -9.70
N PRO A 323 0.96 -26.90 -11.02
CA PRO A 323 2.05 -26.19 -11.67
C PRO A 323 2.06 -24.71 -11.27
N VAL A 324 3.19 -24.04 -11.46
CA VAL A 324 3.27 -22.60 -11.28
C VAL A 324 2.35 -21.92 -12.28
N LYS A 325 1.44 -21.09 -11.80
CA LYS A 325 0.49 -20.33 -12.62
C LYS A 325 1.19 -19.20 -13.36
N SER A 326 0.57 -18.72 -14.46
CA SER A 326 1.02 -17.54 -15.20
C SER A 326 0.97 -16.27 -14.35
N PHE A 327 1.69 -15.22 -14.79
CA PHE A 327 1.71 -13.93 -14.11
C PHE A 327 0.30 -13.33 -13.95
N ASP A 328 -0.48 -13.37 -15.02
CA ASP A 328 -1.81 -12.77 -15.03
C ASP A 328 -2.78 -13.46 -14.07
N GLU A 329 -2.70 -14.80 -13.95
CA GLU A 329 -3.52 -15.57 -13.01
C GLU A 329 -3.21 -15.29 -11.53
N VAL A 330 -1.99 -14.85 -11.20
CA VAL A 330 -1.55 -14.65 -9.81
C VAL A 330 -1.30 -13.20 -9.43
N LYS A 331 -1.40 -12.28 -10.38
CA LYS A 331 -1.06 -10.85 -10.21
C LYS A 331 -1.79 -10.22 -9.02
N GLU A 332 -3.09 -10.41 -8.91
CA GLU A 332 -3.89 -9.85 -7.81
C GLU A 332 -3.53 -10.48 -6.45
N ASP A 333 -3.28 -11.79 -6.42
CA ASP A 333 -2.84 -12.49 -5.21
C ASP A 333 -1.47 -12.00 -4.76
N LEU A 334 -0.54 -11.79 -5.69
CA LEU A 334 0.77 -11.22 -5.40
C LEU A 334 0.67 -9.78 -4.89
N GLN A 335 -0.17 -8.96 -5.48
CA GLN A 335 -0.43 -7.59 -4.98
C GLN A 335 -0.95 -7.60 -3.55
N ARG A 336 -1.90 -8.51 -3.24
CA ARG A 336 -2.43 -8.69 -1.88
C ARG A 336 -1.33 -9.13 -0.91
N LYS A 337 -0.53 -10.15 -1.27
CA LYS A 337 0.59 -10.65 -0.46
C LYS A 337 1.66 -9.59 -0.22
N ILE A 338 1.99 -8.77 -1.23
CA ILE A 338 2.92 -7.64 -1.07
C ILE A 338 2.39 -6.65 -0.05
N ARG A 339 1.10 -6.25 -0.17
CA ARG A 339 0.47 -5.27 0.72
C ARG A 339 0.46 -5.72 2.19
N THR A 340 0.23 -7.01 2.46
CA THR A 340 0.15 -7.58 3.82
C THR A 340 1.50 -8.04 4.38
N SER A 341 2.55 -8.05 3.56
CA SER A 341 3.90 -8.45 3.97
C SER A 341 4.79 -7.25 4.32
N ASN A 342 6.01 -7.52 4.76
CA ASN A 342 7.05 -6.50 5.00
C ASN A 342 7.36 -5.63 3.75
N ARG A 343 6.97 -6.10 2.56
CA ARG A 343 7.15 -5.36 1.31
C ARG A 343 6.20 -4.17 1.17
N GLY A 344 5.04 -4.20 1.84
CA GLY A 344 4.06 -3.11 1.79
C GLY A 344 4.63 -1.75 2.17
N ASN A 345 5.60 -1.73 3.10
CA ASN A 345 6.25 -0.50 3.55
C ASN A 345 7.38 0.00 2.62
N LEU A 346 7.86 -0.83 1.68
CA LEU A 346 9.02 -0.46 0.85
C LEU A 346 8.72 0.71 -0.09
N SER A 347 7.50 0.79 -0.61
CA SER A 347 7.08 1.92 -1.45
C SER A 347 7.10 3.24 -0.68
N THR A 348 6.59 3.23 0.56
CA THR A 348 6.62 4.41 1.44
C THR A 348 8.06 4.77 1.82
N GLN A 349 8.90 3.80 2.15
CA GLN A 349 10.32 4.05 2.45
C GLN A 349 11.07 4.64 1.25
N ARG A 350 10.77 4.16 0.03
CA ARG A 350 11.32 4.73 -1.19
C ARG A 350 10.86 6.17 -1.41
N LEU A 351 9.57 6.45 -1.19
CA LEU A 351 9.05 7.82 -1.23
C LEU A 351 9.78 8.71 -0.22
N ILE A 352 9.89 8.29 1.04
CA ILE A 352 10.62 9.03 2.08
C ILE A 352 12.07 9.31 1.65
N LYS A 353 12.74 8.31 1.08
CA LYS A 353 14.11 8.50 0.57
C LYS A 353 14.17 9.54 -0.56
N LYS A 354 13.20 9.53 -1.48
CA LYS A 354 13.05 10.53 -2.53
C LYS A 354 12.81 11.92 -1.93
N LEU A 355 11.86 12.04 -0.98
CA LEU A 355 11.54 13.31 -0.33
C LEU A 355 12.75 13.89 0.43
N ASN A 356 13.55 13.05 1.11
CA ASN A 356 14.78 13.48 1.75
C ASN A 356 15.79 14.05 0.74
N LYS A 357 15.87 13.46 -0.46
CA LYS A 357 16.72 13.96 -1.54
C LYS A 357 16.18 15.28 -2.10
N ASP A 358 14.87 15.37 -2.33
CA ASP A 358 14.25 16.51 -2.99
C ASP A 358 14.13 17.73 -2.06
N TYR A 359 13.81 17.53 -0.78
CA TYR A 359 13.62 18.60 0.20
C TYR A 359 14.87 18.96 0.98
N GLN A 360 15.88 18.10 1.01
CA GLN A 360 17.15 18.30 1.73
C GLN A 360 16.94 18.85 3.16
N PRO A 361 16.19 18.14 4.01
CA PRO A 361 15.88 18.62 5.34
C PRO A 361 17.13 18.78 6.19
N THR A 362 17.10 19.74 7.12
CA THR A 362 18.20 19.98 8.06
C THR A 362 17.85 19.48 9.46
N GLU A 363 18.88 19.04 10.20
CA GLU A 363 18.71 18.52 11.55
C GLU A 363 19.76 19.09 12.53
N ASN A 364 19.34 19.33 13.77
CA ASN A 364 20.25 19.70 14.87
C ASN A 364 20.70 18.43 15.60
N LYS A 365 21.79 17.82 15.09
CA LYS A 365 22.32 16.56 15.64
C LYS A 365 22.79 16.69 17.08
N SER A 366 23.43 17.82 17.44
CA SER A 366 23.96 18.05 18.78
C SER A 366 22.86 18.05 19.85
N MET A 367 21.66 18.57 19.50
CA MET A 367 20.51 18.54 20.40
C MET A 367 20.00 17.11 20.59
N ILE A 368 19.94 16.32 19.55
CA ILE A 368 19.50 14.91 19.65
C ILE A 368 20.52 14.06 20.44
N GLU A 369 21.81 14.32 20.28
CA GLU A 369 22.86 13.69 21.10
C GLU A 369 22.74 14.07 22.59
N LYS A 370 22.36 15.33 22.90
CA LYS A 370 22.07 15.78 24.27
C LYS A 370 20.91 14.98 24.88
N VAL A 371 19.84 14.75 24.12
CA VAL A 371 18.69 13.91 24.52
C VAL A 371 19.11 12.45 24.71
N ALA A 372 19.87 11.88 23.76
CA ALA A 372 20.35 10.50 23.83
C ALA A 372 21.25 10.24 25.04
N ALA A 373 22.08 11.22 25.40
CA ALA A 373 22.94 11.21 26.59
C ALA A 373 22.17 11.49 27.89
N LYS A 374 20.85 11.69 27.85
CA LYS A 374 19.98 12.01 29.01
C LYS A 374 20.47 13.23 29.81
N LYS A 375 21.07 14.21 29.13
CA LYS A 375 21.47 15.46 29.78
C LYS A 375 20.27 16.29 30.17
N VAL A 376 20.44 17.15 31.18
CA VAL A 376 19.39 18.09 31.60
C VAL A 376 19.06 19.05 30.46
N LEU A 377 17.79 19.19 30.15
CA LEU A 377 17.28 20.07 29.11
C LEU A 377 16.78 21.37 29.77
N THR A 378 17.13 22.52 29.21
CA THR A 378 16.63 23.83 29.64
C THR A 378 15.30 24.15 28.95
N LYS A 379 14.66 25.26 29.35
CA LYS A 379 13.45 25.77 28.67
C LYS A 379 13.76 26.18 27.23
N GLU A 380 14.92 26.77 26.98
CA GLU A 380 15.41 27.17 25.65
C GLU A 380 15.65 25.96 24.78
N ASP A 381 16.22 24.87 25.32
CA ASP A 381 16.36 23.60 24.59
C ASP A 381 15.00 23.08 24.08
N SER A 382 13.96 23.20 24.91
CA SER A 382 12.63 22.66 24.61
C SER A 382 12.01 23.27 23.35
N VAL A 383 12.24 24.55 23.10
CA VAL A 383 11.72 25.28 21.93
C VAL A 383 12.72 25.33 20.77
N ALA A 384 13.95 24.79 20.96
CA ALA A 384 14.95 24.77 19.92
C ALA A 384 14.50 23.96 18.71
N THR A 385 14.72 24.50 17.51
CA THR A 385 14.45 23.77 16.26
C THR A 385 15.39 22.59 16.13
N VAL A 386 14.86 21.37 16.04
CA VAL A 386 15.62 20.14 15.88
C VAL A 386 15.57 19.56 14.47
N TYR A 387 14.52 19.85 13.73
CA TYR A 387 14.32 19.38 12.36
C TYR A 387 13.65 20.46 11.53
N THR A 388 14.04 20.61 10.26
CA THR A 388 13.41 21.56 9.34
C THR A 388 13.19 20.88 8.00
N VAL A 389 11.97 20.93 7.48
CA VAL A 389 11.61 20.46 6.15
C VAL A 389 11.11 21.67 5.37
N GLN A 390 11.89 22.14 4.40
CA GLN A 390 11.62 23.37 3.66
C GLN A 390 11.39 24.57 4.63
N ASN A 391 10.20 25.14 4.65
CA ASN A 391 9.83 26.27 5.51
C ASN A 391 9.27 25.85 6.89
N LYS A 392 9.00 24.54 7.11
CA LYS A 392 8.41 24.05 8.37
C LYS A 392 9.51 23.63 9.34
N LYS A 393 9.51 24.26 10.51
CA LYS A 393 10.41 23.97 11.63
C LYS A 393 9.69 23.12 12.66
N TYR A 394 10.40 22.17 13.25
CA TYR A 394 9.93 21.29 14.32
C TYR A 394 10.78 21.48 15.54
N ALA A 395 10.14 21.80 16.69
CA ALA A 395 10.81 22.00 17.95
C ALA A 395 11.16 20.69 18.64
N LEU A 396 12.09 20.76 19.61
CA LEU A 396 12.44 19.58 20.43
C LEU A 396 11.24 19.00 21.17
N THR A 397 10.31 19.84 21.65
CA THR A 397 9.07 19.39 22.31
C THR A 397 8.25 18.46 21.43
N GLU A 398 8.12 18.72 20.13
CA GLU A 398 7.38 17.86 19.18
C GLU A 398 8.02 16.46 19.08
N PHE A 399 9.36 16.39 19.08
CA PHE A 399 10.06 15.10 19.12
C PHE A 399 9.89 14.39 20.46
N LEU A 400 9.95 15.10 21.58
CA LEU A 400 9.80 14.51 22.92
C LEU A 400 8.37 13.98 23.12
N ASP A 401 7.35 14.71 22.66
CA ASP A 401 5.95 14.25 22.69
C ASP A 401 5.76 13.00 21.80
N TYR A 402 6.35 12.98 20.61
CA TYR A 402 6.37 11.80 19.76
C TYR A 402 6.99 10.58 20.46
N ALA A 403 8.04 10.78 21.25
CA ALA A 403 8.81 9.72 21.91
C ALA A 403 8.18 9.23 23.22
N LYS A 404 7.30 10.02 23.87
CA LYS A 404 6.81 9.85 25.25
C LYS A 404 6.32 8.44 25.59
N ASN A 405 5.57 7.81 24.67
CA ASN A 405 4.96 6.48 24.90
C ASN A 405 5.71 5.34 24.17
N LYS A 406 6.95 5.58 23.70
CA LYS A 406 7.72 4.64 22.88
C LYS A 406 9.08 4.30 23.51
N ARG A 407 9.14 4.24 24.84
CA ARG A 407 10.38 4.05 25.64
C ARG A 407 11.12 2.74 25.37
N TYR A 408 10.52 1.81 24.62
CA TYR A 408 11.14 0.54 24.21
C TYR A 408 12.11 0.70 23.01
N LEU A 409 12.13 1.86 22.37
CA LEU A 409 13.04 2.21 21.27
C LEU A 409 14.20 3.10 21.78
N SER A 410 15.34 3.04 21.10
CA SER A 410 16.43 3.97 21.36
C SER A 410 16.10 5.38 20.85
N THR A 411 16.80 6.40 21.36
CA THR A 411 16.62 7.79 20.89
C THR A 411 16.91 7.91 19.39
N GLU A 412 17.92 7.22 18.88
CA GLU A 412 18.29 7.20 17.46
C GLU A 412 17.20 6.57 16.59
N GLU A 413 16.60 5.46 17.05
CA GLU A 413 15.46 4.82 16.36
C GLU A 413 14.23 5.72 16.36
N LEU A 414 13.94 6.36 17.49
CA LEU A 414 12.84 7.32 17.61
C LEU A 414 13.04 8.53 16.72
N TRP A 415 14.26 9.07 16.71
CA TRP A 415 14.62 10.20 15.87
C TRP A 415 14.48 9.90 14.38
N SER A 416 14.98 8.75 13.95
CA SER A 416 14.81 8.31 12.56
C SER A 416 13.33 8.21 12.15
N LYS A 417 12.51 7.57 13.00
CA LYS A 417 11.07 7.41 12.75
C LYS A 417 10.31 8.75 12.79
N PHE A 418 10.69 9.65 13.68
CA PHE A 418 10.13 11.00 13.74
C PHE A 418 10.39 11.77 12.44
N LYS A 419 11.64 11.79 11.97
CA LYS A 419 11.99 12.44 10.69
C LYS A 419 11.20 11.86 9.52
N ASP A 420 11.09 10.54 9.43
CA ASP A 420 10.33 9.85 8.39
C ASP A 420 8.84 10.21 8.44
N GLN A 421 8.27 10.31 9.65
CA GLN A 421 6.89 10.73 9.84
C GLN A 421 6.68 12.19 9.42
N GLU A 422 7.56 13.09 9.85
CA GLU A 422 7.36 14.53 9.65
C GLU A 422 7.60 14.96 8.20
N ILE A 423 8.58 14.38 7.51
CA ILE A 423 8.77 14.65 6.08
C ILE A 423 7.58 14.15 5.25
N LEU A 424 7.03 12.98 5.59
CA LEU A 424 5.84 12.44 4.93
C LEU A 424 4.58 13.26 5.26
N SER A 425 4.45 13.73 6.49
CA SER A 425 3.36 14.63 6.92
C SER A 425 3.43 15.97 6.18
N TYR A 426 4.62 16.55 6.07
CA TYR A 426 4.84 17.76 5.28
C TYR A 426 4.41 17.57 3.82
N TYR A 427 4.86 16.49 3.18
CA TYR A 427 4.48 16.16 1.80
C TYR A 427 2.97 16.03 1.63
N LYS A 428 2.30 15.25 2.52
CA LYS A 428 0.84 15.06 2.51
C LYS A 428 0.08 16.38 2.60
N ASN A 429 0.53 17.28 3.47
CA ASN A 429 -0.11 18.58 3.68
C ASN A 429 0.12 19.56 2.52
N ASN A 430 1.15 19.31 1.71
CA ASN A 430 1.48 20.15 0.55
C ASN A 430 1.06 19.54 -0.80
N LEU A 431 0.36 18.40 -0.83
CA LEU A 431 -0.06 17.76 -2.08
C LEU A 431 -0.84 18.71 -3.00
N GLY A 432 -1.72 19.56 -2.45
CA GLY A 432 -2.46 20.52 -3.24
C GLY A 432 -1.61 21.62 -3.90
N ASN A 433 -0.42 21.89 -3.36
CA ASN A 433 0.52 22.84 -3.96
C ASN A 433 1.39 22.17 -5.04
N ILE A 434 1.61 20.85 -4.91
CA ILE A 434 2.45 20.06 -5.82
C ILE A 434 1.64 19.55 -7.00
N PHE A 435 0.38 19.16 -6.77
CA PHE A 435 -0.50 18.52 -7.75
C PHE A 435 -1.82 19.31 -7.87
N PRO A 436 -1.98 20.15 -8.91
CA PRO A 436 -3.21 20.92 -9.13
C PRO A 436 -4.47 20.05 -9.22
N GLU A 437 -4.38 18.87 -9.85
CA GLU A 437 -5.49 17.92 -9.97
C GLU A 437 -5.96 17.41 -8.58
N TYR A 438 -5.04 17.14 -7.66
CA TYR A 438 -5.39 16.77 -6.28
C TYR A 438 -6.15 17.90 -5.58
N LYS A 439 -5.64 19.13 -5.70
CA LYS A 439 -6.28 20.32 -5.13
C LYS A 439 -7.71 20.49 -5.65
N ASN A 440 -7.87 20.40 -6.97
CA ASN A 440 -9.14 20.58 -7.64
C ASN A 440 -10.16 19.51 -7.25
N THR A 441 -9.77 18.25 -7.31
CA THR A 441 -10.63 17.11 -6.91
C THR A 441 -11.05 17.20 -5.45
N LEU A 442 -10.12 17.58 -4.56
CA LEU A 442 -10.45 17.78 -3.14
C LEU A 442 -11.42 18.93 -2.93
N GLN A 443 -11.28 20.03 -3.70
CA GLN A 443 -12.19 21.17 -3.62
C GLN A 443 -13.60 20.80 -4.10
N GLU A 444 -13.70 20.09 -5.22
CA GLU A 444 -15.00 19.62 -5.74
C GLU A 444 -15.73 18.73 -4.74
N TYR A 445 -14.99 17.87 -4.04
CA TYR A 445 -15.59 17.03 -3.01
C TYR A 445 -16.08 17.83 -1.79
N LYS A 446 -15.27 18.80 -1.34
CA LYS A 446 -15.68 19.74 -0.27
C LYS A 446 -16.98 20.45 -0.62
N ASP A 447 -17.04 20.98 -1.83
CA ASP A 447 -18.20 21.72 -2.32
C ASP A 447 -19.41 20.79 -2.46
N GLY A 448 -19.21 19.58 -2.95
CA GLY A 448 -20.26 18.56 -3.08
C GLY A 448 -20.88 18.18 -1.73
N LEU A 449 -20.07 17.97 -0.69
CA LEU A 449 -20.57 17.70 0.66
C LEU A 449 -21.40 18.85 1.21
N LEU A 450 -20.91 20.10 1.04
CA LEU A 450 -21.63 21.29 1.50
C LEU A 450 -22.96 21.45 0.77
N LEU A 451 -22.98 21.24 -0.53
CA LEU A 451 -24.20 21.32 -1.33
C LEU A 451 -25.19 20.23 -0.95
N PHE A 452 -24.74 19.02 -0.68
CA PHE A 452 -25.61 17.93 -0.24
C PHE A 452 -26.30 18.27 1.08
N ASP A 453 -25.53 18.67 2.10
CA ASP A 453 -26.07 19.06 3.40
C ASP A 453 -27.05 20.24 3.27
N LEU A 454 -26.70 21.19 2.40
CA LEU A 454 -27.51 22.37 2.17
C LEU A 454 -28.83 22.03 1.45
N MET A 455 -28.79 21.15 0.43
CA MET A 455 -29.98 20.67 -0.27
C MET A 455 -30.89 19.87 0.67
N GLN A 456 -30.32 19.04 1.55
CA GLN A 456 -31.11 18.39 2.60
C GLN A 456 -31.85 19.42 3.47
N LEU A 457 -31.14 20.44 3.95
CA LEU A 457 -31.68 21.44 4.86
C LEU A 457 -32.74 22.33 4.18
N LYS A 458 -32.50 22.77 2.95
CA LYS A 458 -33.31 23.81 2.27
C LYS A 458 -34.44 23.22 1.42
N VAL A 459 -34.28 22.01 0.92
CA VAL A 459 -35.18 21.43 -0.09
C VAL A 459 -35.71 20.07 0.36
N TRP A 460 -34.84 19.06 0.54
CA TRP A 460 -35.31 17.68 0.66
C TRP A 460 -36.04 17.40 1.96
N ASN A 461 -35.55 17.91 3.11
CA ASN A 461 -36.26 17.73 4.38
C ASN A 461 -37.62 18.43 4.43
N LYS A 462 -37.80 19.52 3.64
CA LYS A 462 -39.08 20.24 3.54
C LYS A 462 -40.06 19.61 2.57
N SER A 463 -39.56 18.84 1.61
CA SER A 463 -40.37 18.15 0.60
C SER A 463 -40.68 16.70 0.93
N GLN A 464 -40.53 16.29 2.21
CA GLN A 464 -40.93 14.96 2.64
C GLN A 464 -42.43 14.75 2.46
N SER A 465 -42.83 13.50 2.17
CA SER A 465 -44.17 13.14 1.77
C SER A 465 -45.31 13.49 2.76
N GLU A 466 -44.96 13.77 3.99
CA GLU A 466 -45.91 14.11 5.06
C GLU A 466 -45.74 15.55 5.59
N SER A 467 -45.03 16.41 4.88
CA SER A 467 -44.86 17.80 5.33
C SER A 467 -46.13 18.62 5.09
N GLU A 468 -46.51 19.45 6.07
CA GLU A 468 -47.63 20.37 5.95
C GLU A 468 -47.43 21.35 4.80
N GLU A 469 -46.19 21.74 4.56
CA GLU A 469 -45.83 22.67 3.49
C GLU A 469 -46.03 22.02 2.10
N LEU A 470 -45.75 20.73 1.93
CA LEU A 470 -46.03 20.01 0.67
C LEU A 470 -47.52 19.94 0.41
N LEU A 471 -48.31 19.65 1.44
CA LEU A 471 -49.77 19.60 1.34
C LEU A 471 -50.35 20.96 0.93
N ALA A 472 -49.88 22.02 1.58
CA ALA A 472 -50.28 23.41 1.24
C ALA A 472 -49.89 23.80 -0.18
N PHE A 473 -48.70 23.39 -0.64
CA PHE A 473 -48.25 23.59 -2.02
C PHE A 473 -49.18 22.86 -3.01
N PHE A 474 -49.46 21.57 -2.73
CA PHE A 474 -50.37 20.79 -3.57
C PHE A 474 -51.77 21.42 -3.65
N ASP A 475 -52.37 21.80 -2.52
CA ASP A 475 -53.72 22.38 -2.47
C ASP A 475 -53.81 23.68 -3.29
N LYS A 476 -52.75 24.50 -3.24
CA LYS A 476 -52.67 25.73 -4.04
C LYS A 476 -52.52 25.48 -5.53
N ASN A 477 -51.92 24.35 -5.92
CA ASN A 477 -51.58 24.05 -7.30
C ASN A 477 -52.37 22.87 -7.89
N LYS A 478 -53.41 22.36 -7.22
CA LYS A 478 -54.19 21.20 -7.62
C LYS A 478 -54.58 21.13 -9.09
N LYS A 479 -54.94 22.28 -9.66
CA LYS A 479 -55.34 22.42 -11.07
C LYS A 479 -54.26 22.10 -12.10
N ASN A 480 -53.03 22.04 -11.66
CA ASN A 480 -51.87 21.75 -12.54
C ASN A 480 -51.62 20.22 -12.66
N TYR A 481 -52.27 19.41 -11.84
CA TYR A 481 -52.05 17.98 -11.79
C TYR A 481 -53.23 17.18 -12.40
N LYS A 482 -52.92 15.97 -12.88
CA LYS A 482 -53.87 15.06 -13.51
C LYS A 482 -54.92 14.46 -12.55
N SER A 483 -54.71 14.60 -11.25
CA SER A 483 -55.56 14.08 -10.18
C SER A 483 -55.63 15.05 -9.01
N GLU A 484 -56.79 15.18 -8.39
CA GLU A 484 -56.96 15.90 -7.13
C GLU A 484 -56.61 15.04 -5.91
N ASP A 485 -56.30 13.77 -6.13
CA ASP A 485 -55.82 12.83 -5.13
C ASP A 485 -54.28 12.86 -5.11
N LEU A 486 -53.71 13.40 -4.03
CA LEU A 486 -52.25 13.55 -3.88
C LEU A 486 -51.51 12.22 -4.05
N GLU A 487 -52.09 11.11 -3.57
CA GLU A 487 -51.42 9.80 -3.65
C GLU A 487 -51.12 9.39 -5.09
N LYS A 488 -51.96 9.78 -6.05
CA LYS A 488 -51.78 9.44 -7.47
C LYS A 488 -50.75 10.29 -8.19
N VAL A 489 -50.43 11.46 -7.65
CA VAL A 489 -49.52 12.42 -8.26
C VAL A 489 -48.36 12.86 -7.34
N ARG A 490 -48.21 12.16 -6.20
CA ARG A 490 -47.29 12.48 -5.12
C ARG A 490 -45.85 12.74 -5.64
N GLY A 491 -45.32 11.86 -6.49
CA GLY A 491 -43.95 12.01 -7.05
C GLY A 491 -43.79 13.27 -7.91
N GLU A 492 -44.81 13.62 -8.69
CA GLU A 492 -44.84 14.85 -9.52
C GLU A 492 -44.89 16.10 -8.64
N VAL A 493 -45.77 16.09 -7.62
CA VAL A 493 -45.89 17.18 -6.65
C VAL A 493 -44.61 17.40 -5.86
N ILE A 494 -43.95 16.33 -5.37
CA ILE A 494 -42.66 16.44 -4.68
C ILE A 494 -41.61 17.09 -5.56
N ASN A 495 -41.49 16.66 -6.82
CA ASN A 495 -40.51 17.22 -7.76
C ASN A 495 -40.79 18.71 -8.02
N ASP A 496 -42.04 19.09 -8.24
CA ASP A 496 -42.42 20.47 -8.49
C ASP A 496 -42.22 21.36 -7.26
N TYR A 497 -42.51 20.80 -6.06
CA TYR A 497 -42.28 21.53 -4.81
C TYR A 497 -40.78 21.70 -4.53
N GLN A 498 -39.97 20.68 -4.77
CA GLN A 498 -38.50 20.79 -4.67
C GLN A 498 -37.96 21.89 -5.60
N LYS A 499 -38.43 21.90 -6.85
CA LYS A 499 -38.05 22.93 -7.80
C LYS A 499 -38.50 24.31 -7.32
N TYR A 500 -39.71 24.47 -6.84
CA TYR A 500 -40.25 25.73 -6.29
C TYR A 500 -39.38 26.20 -5.09
N LEU A 501 -39.04 25.32 -4.18
CA LEU A 501 -38.18 25.64 -3.04
C LEU A 501 -36.79 26.09 -3.49
N GLU A 502 -36.19 25.36 -4.44
CA GLU A 502 -34.86 25.69 -4.95
C GLU A 502 -34.86 27.02 -5.72
N ASP A 503 -35.82 27.24 -6.60
CA ASP A 503 -35.94 28.49 -7.39
C ASP A 503 -36.15 29.71 -6.48
N THR A 504 -37.07 29.59 -5.51
CA THR A 504 -37.33 30.66 -4.52
C THR A 504 -36.08 30.95 -3.66
N TRP A 505 -35.37 29.93 -3.27
CA TRP A 505 -34.16 30.10 -2.50
C TRP A 505 -33.04 30.75 -3.33
N ILE A 506 -32.84 30.33 -4.59
CA ILE A 506 -31.87 30.94 -5.51
C ILE A 506 -32.20 32.42 -5.74
N ASP A 507 -33.46 32.77 -5.93
CA ASP A 507 -33.88 34.18 -6.12
C ASP A 507 -33.58 35.04 -4.88
N ASN A 508 -33.80 34.47 -3.69
CA ASN A 508 -33.42 35.12 -2.44
C ASN A 508 -31.89 35.28 -2.31
N LEU A 509 -31.11 34.30 -2.76
CA LEU A 509 -29.65 34.40 -2.76
C LEU A 509 -29.17 35.47 -3.75
N LYS A 510 -29.75 35.54 -4.94
CA LYS A 510 -29.43 36.58 -5.94
C LYS A 510 -29.77 37.99 -5.47
N SER A 511 -30.89 38.15 -4.78
CA SER A 511 -31.31 39.45 -4.25
C SER A 511 -30.46 39.93 -3.08
N SER A 512 -29.95 38.98 -2.27
CA SER A 512 -29.15 39.28 -1.07
C SER A 512 -27.64 39.34 -1.33
N ASN A 513 -27.18 39.03 -2.54
CA ASN A 513 -25.74 39.02 -2.88
C ASN A 513 -25.50 39.85 -4.15
N LYS A 514 -24.41 40.62 -4.12
CA LYS A 514 -24.02 41.50 -5.22
C LYS A 514 -23.15 40.75 -6.24
N VAL A 515 -23.72 40.37 -7.38
CA VAL A 515 -22.99 39.71 -8.47
C VAL A 515 -22.65 40.73 -9.56
N LYS A 516 -21.37 40.82 -9.94
CA LYS A 516 -20.89 41.67 -11.02
C LYS A 516 -20.08 40.86 -12.03
N ILE A 517 -20.55 40.71 -13.24
CA ILE A 517 -19.88 39.96 -14.32
C ILE A 517 -18.98 40.91 -15.11
N ASN A 518 -17.73 40.51 -15.36
CA ASN A 518 -16.83 41.21 -16.25
C ASN A 518 -17.15 40.86 -17.73
N LYS A 519 -17.99 41.68 -18.34
CA LYS A 519 -18.46 41.48 -19.72
C LYS A 519 -17.33 41.33 -20.74
N ARG A 520 -16.18 42.02 -20.53
CA ARG A 520 -15.02 41.94 -21.44
C ARG A 520 -14.35 40.56 -21.35
N VAL A 521 -14.21 40.05 -20.16
CA VAL A 521 -13.63 38.73 -19.92
C VAL A 521 -14.58 37.63 -20.40
N LEU A 522 -15.88 37.75 -20.13
CA LEU A 522 -16.89 36.81 -20.59
C LEU A 522 -16.92 36.72 -22.13
N LYS A 523 -16.82 37.86 -22.84
CA LYS A 523 -16.73 37.85 -24.32
C LYS A 523 -15.53 37.04 -24.83
N ARG A 524 -14.37 37.07 -24.13
CA ARG A 524 -13.21 36.26 -24.50
C ARG A 524 -13.46 34.77 -24.21
N VAL A 525 -14.11 34.46 -23.09
CA VAL A 525 -14.48 33.08 -22.77
C VAL A 525 -15.40 32.50 -23.83
N LYS A 526 -16.47 33.22 -24.21
CA LYS A 526 -17.38 32.82 -25.30
C LYS A 526 -16.64 32.56 -26.60
N LYS A 527 -15.77 33.49 -27.00
CA LYS A 527 -14.96 33.33 -28.23
C LYS A 527 -14.09 32.08 -28.20
N ALA A 528 -13.57 31.70 -27.01
CA ALA A 528 -12.75 30.50 -26.87
C ALA A 528 -13.55 29.22 -27.13
N TYR A 529 -14.88 29.23 -26.92
CA TYR A 529 -15.78 28.10 -27.20
C TYR A 529 -16.59 28.30 -28.49
N LYS A 530 -16.19 29.27 -29.37
CA LYS A 530 -16.85 29.57 -30.66
C LYS A 530 -18.33 29.91 -30.52
N GLN A 531 -18.71 30.68 -29.49
CA GLN A 531 -20.06 31.19 -29.24
C GLN A 531 -20.13 32.71 -29.35
#